data_bd06870b05317f912e15fc6725bd2d0e
#
_entry.id   bd06870b05317f912e15fc6725bd2d0e
#
_cell.length_a   1.000
_cell.length_b   1.000
_cell.length_c   1.000
_cell.angle_alpha   90.00
_cell.angle_beta   90.00
_cell.angle_gamma   90.00
#
_symmetry.space_group_name_H-M   'P 1'
#
loop_
_entity.id
_entity.type
_entity.pdbx_description
1 polymer ?
#
loop_
_entity_poly.entity_id
_entity_poly.type
_entity_poly.pdbx_seq_one_letter_code
_entity_poly.pdbx_strand_id
1 'polypeptide(L)'
;MKISEMQLVTTLTGEESIEIVQDGVSKRCNLAQIAAAQPDSNGVYPDVPLNRVTLKRFSGQTSPTPVITDNLGMIDSIAATAYPVLIDRNSNIVAYLNGNNIEKTVDGLPATLDDWTLQAMLRCGGFYRKYEYNASTNEKIFKFSTKKVRGYKYVRRRFLNLFGGTVETQDSKSVLLSNANKWTKQSYSLTQYHQYAKNLGDNFREIATQDREVYRMYFWLLEKTFNSQSVFVGISTVSSDWWSKFSQVDNGGQSSYAQFHKTGETLSISGHKGEKSVTVTNTAGVQATVKPCRWLWRENMLSGPYWIWETGYLKKDSTWYRCKDLSKIAFTVTADYEAICEDCEAGTDGNYILEDYADTLIPQLLGGSTTTGHCDHYWRQASPGAGTVYIPAGVGSANNGAALGVSCVSSDRVASGSDGTYGGALASDDPTDTTPDGSVVA
;
A
#
# COMPACT_ATOMS: atom_id res chain seq x y z
N MET A 1 7.93 30.69 10.31
CA MET A 1 9.16 31.42 9.90
C MET A 1 9.98 30.45 9.06
N LYS A 2 10.27 30.78 7.80
CA LYS A 2 11.20 29.98 6.99
C LYS A 2 12.61 30.18 7.52
N ILE A 3 13.38 29.12 7.68
CA ILE A 3 14.80 29.21 8.13
C ILE A 3 15.62 30.14 7.23
N SER A 4 15.20 30.33 5.96
CA SER A 4 15.80 31.27 4.99
C SER A 4 15.62 32.77 5.33
N GLU A 5 14.80 33.10 6.31
CA GLU A 5 14.51 34.49 6.70
C GLU A 5 15.23 34.92 8.01
N MET A 6 16.06 34.04 8.56
CA MET A 6 16.82 34.34 9.77
C MET A 6 18.08 35.14 9.42
N GLN A 7 18.23 36.35 10.00
CA GLN A 7 19.48 37.09 9.92
C GLN A 7 20.60 36.31 10.62
N LEU A 8 21.66 35.99 9.89
CA LEU A 8 22.85 35.35 10.44
C LEU A 8 23.54 36.30 11.39
N VAL A 9 23.60 35.96 12.65
CA VAL A 9 24.47 36.65 13.63
C VAL A 9 25.91 36.20 13.33
N THR A 10 26.83 37.16 13.25
CA THR A 10 28.18 36.98 12.70
C THR A 10 29.18 36.23 13.60
N THR A 11 28.80 35.84 14.79
CA THR A 11 29.67 35.00 15.65
C THR A 11 28.79 34.07 16.50
N LEU A 12 28.82 32.80 16.15
CA LEU A 12 28.09 31.75 16.86
C LEU A 12 29.12 30.86 17.60
N THR A 13 28.91 30.66 18.89
CA THR A 13 29.78 29.80 19.73
C THR A 13 29.49 28.32 19.57
N GLY A 14 28.36 27.95 18.91
CA GLY A 14 27.91 26.57 18.70
C GLY A 14 27.00 26.03 19.81
N GLU A 15 26.83 26.76 20.90
CA GLU A 15 25.92 26.43 22.00
C GLU A 15 24.53 27.04 21.88
N GLU A 16 24.36 28.00 20.95
CA GLU A 16 23.09 28.66 20.70
C GLU A 16 22.08 27.66 20.18
N SER A 17 20.87 27.74 20.70
CA SER A 17 19.75 26.92 20.29
C SER A 17 18.65 27.74 19.64
N ILE A 18 18.08 27.22 18.58
CA ILE A 18 16.87 27.74 17.96
C ILE A 18 15.68 26.95 18.46
N GLU A 19 14.68 27.67 18.93
CA GLU A 19 13.41 27.08 19.26
C GLU A 19 12.54 27.01 18.00
N ILE A 20 12.19 25.78 17.58
CA ILE A 20 11.27 25.56 16.47
C ILE A 20 9.94 25.17 17.06
N VAL A 21 8.91 25.97 16.82
CA VAL A 21 7.53 25.64 17.22
C VAL A 21 6.84 24.98 16.02
N GLN A 22 6.47 23.73 16.19
CA GLN A 22 5.70 22.98 15.22
C GLN A 22 4.49 22.37 15.94
N ASP A 23 3.29 22.63 15.43
CA ASP A 23 2.03 22.14 16.01
C ASP A 23 1.87 22.43 17.51
N GLY A 24 2.33 23.61 17.94
CA GLY A 24 2.29 24.04 19.33
C GLY A 24 3.33 23.36 20.24
N VAL A 25 4.21 22.54 19.69
CA VAL A 25 5.29 21.89 20.45
C VAL A 25 6.63 22.56 20.13
N SER A 26 7.25 23.13 21.17
CA SER A 26 8.60 23.70 21.07
C SER A 26 9.66 22.59 21.05
N LYS A 27 10.51 22.61 20.01
CA LYS A 27 11.71 21.76 19.92
C LYS A 27 12.95 22.63 19.81
N ARG A 28 13.96 22.34 20.62
CA ARG A 28 15.25 23.02 20.55
C ARG A 28 16.24 22.23 19.71
N CYS A 29 16.82 22.88 18.72
CA CYS A 29 17.97 22.40 17.95
C CYS A 29 19.12 23.37 18.13
N ASN A 30 20.32 22.90 18.44
CA ASN A 30 21.49 23.76 18.43
C ASN A 30 21.98 23.98 16.98
N LEU A 31 22.69 25.09 16.76
CA LEU A 31 23.17 25.47 15.44
C LEU A 31 24.14 24.45 14.83
N ALA A 32 24.92 23.76 15.66
CA ALA A 32 25.81 22.68 15.21
C ALA A 32 25.00 21.51 14.63
N GLN A 33 23.86 21.13 15.24
CA GLN A 33 22.97 20.11 14.69
C GLN A 33 22.35 20.55 13.36
N ILE A 34 21.95 21.82 13.23
CA ILE A 34 21.41 22.37 11.98
C ILE A 34 22.48 22.40 10.89
N ALA A 35 23.70 22.84 11.22
CA ALA A 35 24.82 22.84 10.27
C ALA A 35 25.19 21.43 9.82
N ALA A 36 25.23 20.46 10.75
CA ALA A 36 25.49 19.05 10.45
C ALA A 36 24.38 18.38 9.62
N ALA A 37 23.20 18.98 9.53
CA ALA A 37 22.07 18.47 8.76
C ALA A 37 21.99 19.03 7.32
N GLN A 38 22.92 19.89 6.90
CA GLN A 38 22.92 20.46 5.56
C GLN A 38 23.38 19.43 4.50
N PRO A 39 22.93 19.57 3.25
CA PRO A 39 23.38 18.72 2.16
C PRO A 39 24.82 19.06 1.74
N ASP A 40 25.51 18.10 1.14
CA ASP A 40 26.77 18.34 0.43
C ASP A 40 26.54 19.06 -0.92
N SER A 41 27.62 19.30 -1.67
CA SER A 41 27.59 19.97 -2.98
C SER A 41 26.73 19.24 -4.04
N ASN A 42 26.42 17.96 -3.84
CA ASN A 42 25.56 17.15 -4.72
C ASN A 42 24.11 17.10 -4.23
N GLY A 43 23.75 17.88 -3.22
CA GLY A 43 22.42 17.88 -2.61
C GLY A 43 22.12 16.62 -1.79
N VAL A 44 23.13 15.86 -1.39
CA VAL A 44 22.99 14.66 -0.57
C VAL A 44 23.08 15.01 0.91
N TYR A 45 22.06 14.65 1.66
CA TYR A 45 21.95 14.92 3.08
C TYR A 45 22.62 13.81 3.92
N PRO A 46 23.24 14.15 5.06
CA PRO A 46 23.72 13.16 6.03
C PRO A 46 22.54 12.45 6.71
N ASP A 47 22.79 11.21 7.16
CA ASP A 47 21.81 10.39 7.91
C ASP A 47 21.74 10.82 9.38
N VAL A 48 21.17 11.99 9.63
CA VAL A 48 20.95 12.53 10.98
C VAL A 48 19.44 12.70 11.27
N PRO A 49 19.02 12.75 12.55
CA PRO A 49 17.60 12.80 12.93
C PRO A 49 16.80 13.94 12.30
N LEU A 50 17.41 15.09 12.00
CA LEU A 50 16.76 16.24 11.36
C LEU A 50 16.42 16.03 9.88
N ASN A 51 16.97 15.00 9.25
CA ASN A 51 16.75 14.70 7.83
C ASN A 51 15.85 13.50 7.58
N ARG A 52 15.27 12.94 8.64
CA ARG A 52 14.46 11.72 8.53
C ARG A 52 13.41 11.60 9.64
N VAL A 53 12.40 10.78 9.41
CA VAL A 53 11.61 10.12 10.45
C VAL A 53 12.15 8.71 10.68
N THR A 54 12.14 8.27 11.93
CA THR A 54 12.56 6.92 12.32
C THR A 54 11.42 6.22 13.02
N LEU A 55 11.13 5.00 12.58
CA LEU A 55 10.17 4.07 13.18
C LEU A 55 10.95 2.85 13.67
N LYS A 56 10.80 2.51 14.93
CA LYS A 56 11.50 1.40 15.58
C LYS A 56 10.54 0.40 16.20
N ARG A 57 10.89 -0.88 16.12
CA ARG A 57 10.29 -1.95 16.89
C ARG A 57 11.36 -2.97 17.31
N PHE A 58 11.14 -3.64 18.41
CA PHE A 58 11.97 -4.79 18.78
C PHE A 58 11.53 -6.02 18.00
N SER A 59 12.50 -6.86 17.61
CA SER A 59 12.19 -8.16 16.99
C SER A 59 11.44 -9.04 18.01
N GLY A 60 10.37 -9.68 17.56
CA GLY A 60 9.46 -10.42 18.43
C GLY A 60 8.54 -9.55 19.33
N GLN A 61 8.55 -8.22 19.14
CA GLN A 61 7.66 -7.32 19.89
C GLN A 61 6.19 -7.66 19.64
N THR A 62 5.44 -7.85 20.73
CA THR A 62 4.01 -8.13 20.65
C THR A 62 3.17 -6.87 20.40
N SER A 63 3.56 -5.71 20.95
CA SER A 63 2.82 -4.46 20.71
C SER A 63 2.77 -4.09 19.22
N PRO A 64 1.62 -3.75 18.67
CA PRO A 64 1.50 -3.25 17.31
C PRO A 64 1.93 -1.79 17.15
N THR A 65 2.35 -1.12 18.25
CA THR A 65 2.71 0.31 18.22
C THR A 65 4.22 0.46 18.12
N PRO A 66 4.74 1.08 17.04
CA PRO A 66 6.16 1.41 16.92
C PRO A 66 6.55 2.60 17.79
N VAL A 67 7.85 2.72 18.07
CA VAL A 67 8.43 3.97 18.58
C VAL A 67 8.79 4.86 17.40
N ILE A 68 8.19 6.04 17.30
CA ILE A 68 8.41 6.98 16.19
C ILE A 68 9.16 8.21 16.71
N THR A 69 10.18 8.62 15.95
CA THR A 69 10.89 9.88 16.14
C THR A 69 10.80 10.69 14.85
N ASP A 70 10.06 11.79 14.89
CA ASP A 70 9.94 12.78 13.81
C ASP A 70 10.26 14.17 14.36
N ASN A 71 11.42 14.70 14.01
CA ASN A 71 11.91 15.94 14.61
C ASN A 71 11.46 17.20 13.85
N LEU A 72 11.14 17.10 12.56
CA LEU A 72 10.82 18.25 11.72
C LEU A 72 9.60 18.03 10.82
N GLY A 73 8.63 17.19 11.23
CA GLY A 73 7.42 16.94 10.43
C GLY A 73 7.72 16.22 9.11
N MET A 74 8.67 15.31 9.12
CA MET A 74 8.99 14.49 7.94
C MET A 74 7.82 13.60 7.54
N ILE A 75 6.99 13.17 8.51
CA ILE A 75 5.76 12.43 8.25
C ILE A 75 4.82 13.23 7.34
N ASP A 76 4.58 14.50 7.66
CA ASP A 76 3.71 15.37 6.85
C ASP A 76 4.30 15.59 5.45
N SER A 77 5.63 15.74 5.37
CA SER A 77 6.33 15.85 4.09
C SER A 77 6.17 14.60 3.23
N ILE A 78 6.22 13.41 3.84
CA ILE A 78 5.98 12.14 3.14
C ILE A 78 4.50 12.01 2.77
N ALA A 79 3.58 12.33 3.68
CA ALA A 79 2.14 12.32 3.41
C ALA A 79 1.79 13.19 2.20
N ALA A 80 2.42 14.36 2.06
CA ALA A 80 2.22 15.28 0.95
C ALA A 80 2.70 14.72 -0.42
N THR A 81 3.45 13.62 -0.44
CA THR A 81 3.81 12.94 -1.70
C THR A 81 2.68 12.06 -2.25
N ALA A 82 1.65 11.80 -1.45
CA ALA A 82 0.48 11.01 -1.83
C ALA A 82 -0.72 11.92 -2.10
N TYR A 83 -1.33 11.80 -3.28
CA TYR A 83 -2.54 12.53 -3.65
C TYR A 83 -3.33 11.86 -4.76
N PRO A 84 -4.67 12.05 -4.79
CA PRO A 84 -5.54 11.44 -5.79
C PRO A 84 -5.46 12.21 -7.12
N VAL A 85 -5.44 11.47 -8.23
CA VAL A 85 -5.35 12.00 -9.60
C VAL A 85 -6.24 11.24 -10.57
N LEU A 86 -6.53 11.86 -11.72
CA LEU A 86 -6.96 11.17 -12.93
C LEU A 86 -5.77 11.06 -13.89
N ILE A 87 -5.55 9.86 -14.43
CA ILE A 87 -4.53 9.61 -15.43
C ILE A 87 -5.17 9.06 -16.72
N ASP A 88 -4.54 9.34 -17.87
CA ASP A 88 -4.91 8.78 -19.16
C ASP A 88 -4.32 7.37 -19.38
N ARG A 89 -4.60 6.78 -20.55
CA ARG A 89 -4.09 5.47 -20.98
C ARG A 89 -2.57 5.40 -21.18
N ASN A 90 -1.89 6.54 -21.19
CA ASN A 90 -0.43 6.64 -21.25
C ASN A 90 0.18 6.90 -19.87
N SER A 91 -0.65 6.86 -18.80
CA SER A 91 -0.28 7.19 -17.42
C SER A 91 0.12 8.66 -17.21
N ASN A 92 -0.31 9.57 -18.10
CA ASN A 92 -0.14 11.01 -17.86
C ASN A 92 -1.22 11.53 -16.92
N ILE A 93 -0.83 12.42 -15.99
CA ILE A 93 -1.81 13.08 -15.12
C ILE A 93 -2.63 14.07 -15.97
N VAL A 94 -3.95 13.85 -16.00
CA VAL A 94 -4.91 14.71 -16.68
C VAL A 94 -5.49 15.74 -15.71
N ALA A 95 -5.73 15.33 -14.45
CA ALA A 95 -6.23 16.22 -13.42
C ALA A 95 -5.79 15.76 -12.01
N TYR A 96 -5.59 16.73 -11.14
CA TYR A 96 -5.47 16.51 -9.70
C TYR A 96 -6.85 16.57 -9.07
N LEU A 97 -7.20 15.59 -8.27
CA LEU A 97 -8.48 15.55 -7.57
C LEU A 97 -8.39 16.31 -6.24
N ASN A 98 -9.51 16.91 -5.84
CA ASN A 98 -9.60 17.59 -4.57
C ASN A 98 -9.53 16.59 -3.40
N GLY A 99 -8.55 16.71 -2.53
CA GLY A 99 -8.35 15.77 -1.43
C GLY A 99 -9.52 15.68 -0.43
N ASN A 100 -10.35 16.72 -0.33
CA ASN A 100 -11.54 16.72 0.51
C ASN A 100 -12.79 16.21 -0.21
N ASN A 101 -12.82 16.28 -1.55
CA ASN A 101 -13.92 15.78 -2.36
C ASN A 101 -13.39 15.32 -3.72
N ILE A 102 -13.09 14.04 -3.87
CA ILE A 102 -12.50 13.49 -5.10
C ILE A 102 -13.46 13.43 -6.29
N GLU A 103 -14.76 13.77 -6.11
CA GLU A 103 -15.68 14.00 -7.22
C GLU A 103 -15.45 15.36 -7.92
N LYS A 104 -14.45 16.10 -7.44
CA LYS A 104 -14.02 17.38 -8.02
C LYS A 104 -12.52 17.39 -8.25
N THR A 105 -12.09 18.18 -9.22
CA THR A 105 -10.67 18.53 -9.38
C THR A 105 -10.26 19.59 -8.33
N VAL A 106 -8.98 19.86 -8.21
CA VAL A 106 -8.47 20.94 -7.33
C VAL A 106 -9.02 22.31 -7.73
N ASP A 107 -9.37 22.49 -9.01
CA ASP A 107 -9.97 23.73 -9.52
C ASP A 107 -11.50 23.79 -9.31
N GLY A 108 -12.07 22.80 -8.64
CA GLY A 108 -13.49 22.73 -8.28
C GLY A 108 -14.41 22.21 -9.38
N LEU A 109 -13.89 21.83 -10.54
CA LEU A 109 -14.67 21.24 -11.63
C LEU A 109 -15.08 19.80 -11.31
N PRO A 110 -16.22 19.30 -11.82
CA PRO A 110 -16.60 17.89 -11.68
C PRO A 110 -15.50 16.97 -12.24
N ALA A 111 -15.16 15.92 -11.51
CA ALA A 111 -14.24 14.89 -11.94
C ALA A 111 -14.99 13.73 -12.61
N THR A 112 -14.52 13.28 -13.76
CA THR A 112 -15.08 12.12 -14.47
C THR A 112 -14.44 10.85 -13.93
N LEU A 113 -15.12 10.14 -13.03
CA LEU A 113 -14.59 8.97 -12.32
C LEU A 113 -15.06 7.63 -12.91
N ASP A 114 -15.92 7.61 -13.91
CA ASP A 114 -16.54 6.42 -14.50
C ASP A 114 -16.25 6.25 -16.01
N ASP A 115 -15.40 7.09 -16.57
CA ASP A 115 -14.92 7.00 -17.96
C ASP A 115 -13.74 6.03 -18.06
N TRP A 116 -13.88 5.02 -18.91
CA TRP A 116 -12.83 4.00 -19.12
C TRP A 116 -11.52 4.55 -19.71
N THR A 117 -11.52 5.72 -20.33
CA THR A 117 -10.33 6.39 -20.87
C THR A 117 -9.49 7.07 -19.79
N LEU A 118 -10.08 7.31 -18.63
CA LEU A 118 -9.45 7.92 -17.46
C LEU A 118 -9.46 6.95 -16.27
N GLN A 119 -8.36 6.89 -15.55
CA GLN A 119 -8.25 6.05 -14.35
C GLN A 119 -8.11 6.91 -13.11
N ALA A 120 -8.94 6.65 -12.10
CA ALA A 120 -8.84 7.31 -10.80
C ALA A 120 -7.77 6.60 -9.95
N MET A 121 -6.67 7.29 -9.68
CA MET A 121 -5.48 6.70 -9.07
C MET A 121 -4.96 7.53 -7.90
N LEU A 122 -4.34 6.87 -6.95
CA LEU A 122 -3.46 7.47 -5.95
C LEU A 122 -2.06 7.57 -6.54
N ARG A 123 -1.52 8.78 -6.72
CA ARG A 123 -0.10 8.97 -6.94
C ARG A 123 0.61 8.91 -5.59
N CYS A 124 1.64 8.08 -5.44
CA CYS A 124 2.40 7.92 -4.20
C CYS A 124 3.86 7.52 -4.47
N GLY A 125 4.72 7.54 -3.44
CA GLY A 125 6.17 7.37 -3.59
C GLY A 125 6.88 8.73 -3.73
N GLY A 126 8.10 8.73 -4.28
CA GLY A 126 8.92 9.94 -4.40
C GLY A 126 9.60 10.31 -3.10
N PHE A 127 9.94 9.35 -2.28
CA PHE A 127 10.68 9.52 -1.05
C PHE A 127 11.80 8.47 -0.93
N TYR A 128 12.60 8.55 0.12
CA TYR A 128 13.71 7.66 0.36
C TYR A 128 13.49 6.85 1.63
N ARG A 129 13.95 5.58 1.64
CA ARG A 129 13.85 4.68 2.77
C ARG A 129 15.14 3.94 3.06
N LYS A 130 15.32 3.54 4.31
CA LYS A 130 16.38 2.64 4.75
C LYS A 130 15.86 1.72 5.84
N TYR A 131 16.21 0.45 5.74
CA TYR A 131 16.01 -0.54 6.80
C TYR A 131 17.33 -0.90 7.42
N GLU A 132 17.37 -1.00 8.73
CA GLU A 132 18.50 -1.47 9.50
C GLU A 132 18.04 -2.43 10.60
N TYR A 133 18.85 -3.42 10.89
CA TYR A 133 18.67 -4.29 12.04
C TYR A 133 19.85 -4.12 13.00
N ASN A 134 19.56 -3.71 14.23
CA ASN A 134 20.55 -3.59 15.28
C ASN A 134 20.53 -4.87 16.13
N ALA A 135 21.48 -5.80 15.89
CA ALA A 135 21.54 -7.07 16.59
C ALA A 135 21.85 -6.91 18.10
N SER A 136 22.54 -5.84 18.52
CA SER A 136 22.86 -5.63 19.94
C SER A 136 21.65 -5.23 20.78
N THR A 137 20.69 -4.52 20.19
CA THR A 137 19.44 -4.09 20.85
C THR A 137 18.23 -4.86 20.36
N ASN A 138 18.41 -5.77 19.40
CA ASN A 138 17.31 -6.52 18.75
C ASN A 138 16.24 -5.62 18.13
N GLU A 139 16.66 -4.45 17.60
CA GLU A 139 15.76 -3.46 17.01
C GLU A 139 15.73 -3.54 15.49
N LYS A 140 14.54 -3.55 14.91
CA LYS A 140 14.26 -3.24 13.51
C LYS A 140 14.01 -1.75 13.38
N ILE A 141 14.76 -1.08 12.51
CA ILE A 141 14.76 0.37 12.37
C ILE A 141 14.41 0.72 10.92
N PHE A 142 13.26 1.36 10.74
CA PHE A 142 12.81 1.87 9.46
C PHE A 142 13.00 3.39 9.46
N LYS A 143 13.68 3.91 8.46
CA LYS A 143 13.99 5.32 8.30
C LYS A 143 13.40 5.81 6.98
N PHE A 144 12.78 6.98 6.99
CA PHE A 144 12.14 7.56 5.81
C PHE A 144 12.48 9.04 5.70
N SER A 145 12.59 9.55 4.46
CA SER A 145 12.91 10.94 4.18
C SER A 145 12.40 11.36 2.81
N THR A 146 11.91 12.59 2.67
CA THR A 146 11.72 13.21 1.36
C THR A 146 13.01 13.83 0.80
N LYS A 147 14.06 13.90 1.63
CA LYS A 147 15.39 14.37 1.24
C LYS A 147 16.25 13.21 0.73
N LYS A 148 17.16 13.49 -0.21
CA LYS A 148 18.14 12.54 -0.74
C LYS A 148 19.22 12.25 0.31
N VAL A 149 18.98 11.28 1.19
CA VAL A 149 19.88 10.94 2.32
C VAL A 149 20.83 9.80 1.92
N ARG A 150 22.12 9.95 2.27
CA ARG A 150 23.15 8.95 1.96
C ARG A 150 22.81 7.56 2.50
N GLY A 151 22.96 6.55 1.64
CA GLY A 151 22.68 5.15 1.96
C GLY A 151 21.19 4.78 1.99
N TYR A 152 20.30 5.70 1.62
CA TYR A 152 18.87 5.39 1.48
C TYR A 152 18.55 4.92 0.07
N LYS A 153 17.50 4.11 -0.05
CA LYS A 153 16.94 3.63 -1.31
C LYS A 153 15.78 4.52 -1.72
N TYR A 154 15.72 4.89 -2.99
CA TYR A 154 14.61 5.64 -3.53
C TYR A 154 13.38 4.77 -3.67
N VAL A 155 12.22 5.29 -3.31
CA VAL A 155 10.89 4.71 -3.55
C VAL A 155 10.28 5.46 -4.72
N ARG A 156 10.28 4.83 -5.89
CA ARG A 156 9.79 5.42 -7.14
C ARG A 156 8.32 5.81 -7.03
N ARG A 157 7.94 6.91 -7.67
CA ARG A 157 6.55 7.33 -7.80
C ARG A 157 5.77 6.36 -8.66
N ARG A 158 4.54 6.08 -8.23
CA ARG A 158 3.63 5.16 -8.88
C ARG A 158 2.19 5.58 -8.69
N PHE A 159 1.32 4.99 -9.51
CA PHE A 159 -0.12 5.16 -9.42
C PHE A 159 -0.75 3.86 -8.96
N LEU A 160 -1.58 3.93 -7.92
CA LEU A 160 -2.33 2.82 -7.37
C LEU A 160 -3.82 3.11 -7.51
N ASN A 161 -4.62 2.12 -7.84
CA ASN A 161 -6.07 2.25 -7.98
C ASN A 161 -6.73 2.94 -6.78
N LEU A 162 -7.67 3.85 -7.01
CA LEU A 162 -8.55 4.36 -5.94
C LEU A 162 -9.69 3.40 -5.66
N PHE A 163 -10.20 2.72 -6.68
CA PHE A 163 -11.34 1.82 -6.60
C PHE A 163 -10.93 0.39 -6.92
N GLY A 164 -11.68 -0.59 -6.41
CA GLY A 164 -11.47 -2.00 -6.72
C GLY A 164 -11.51 -2.28 -8.22
N GLY A 165 -10.74 -3.27 -8.67
CA GLY A 165 -10.60 -3.59 -10.09
C GLY A 165 -11.93 -4.02 -10.73
N THR A 166 -12.29 -3.34 -11.81
CA THR A 166 -13.42 -3.72 -12.67
C THR A 166 -12.89 -4.18 -14.02
N VAL A 167 -13.58 -5.10 -14.68
CA VAL A 167 -13.20 -5.57 -16.01
C VAL A 167 -14.33 -5.27 -16.98
N GLU A 168 -14.02 -4.52 -18.01
CA GLU A 168 -14.96 -4.18 -19.09
C GLU A 168 -14.37 -4.55 -20.46
N THR A 169 -15.22 -4.70 -21.46
CA THR A 169 -14.79 -4.88 -22.84
C THR A 169 -14.77 -3.54 -23.55
N GLN A 170 -13.59 -3.11 -24.01
CA GLN A 170 -13.37 -1.89 -24.73
C GLN A 170 -12.54 -2.21 -25.99
N ASP A 171 -12.94 -1.70 -27.14
CA ASP A 171 -12.26 -1.96 -28.43
C ASP A 171 -12.04 -3.47 -28.68
N SER A 172 -13.01 -4.31 -28.35
CA SER A 172 -12.99 -5.78 -28.43
C SER A 172 -11.95 -6.46 -27.54
N LYS A 173 -11.39 -5.77 -26.54
CA LYS A 173 -10.47 -6.32 -25.54
C LYS A 173 -11.02 -6.14 -24.13
N SER A 174 -10.81 -7.12 -23.27
CA SER A 174 -11.03 -6.93 -21.85
C SER A 174 -9.96 -6.03 -21.26
N VAL A 175 -10.35 -5.01 -20.49
CA VAL A 175 -9.47 -4.06 -19.81
C VAL A 175 -9.76 -4.03 -18.31
N LEU A 176 -8.71 -3.89 -17.49
CA LEU A 176 -8.82 -3.69 -16.05
C LEU A 176 -8.85 -2.19 -15.75
N LEU A 177 -9.84 -1.75 -14.97
CA LEU A 177 -10.09 -0.34 -14.71
C LEU A 177 -10.11 -0.02 -13.20
N SER A 178 -9.80 1.22 -12.87
CA SER A 178 -9.98 1.84 -11.54
C SER A 178 -11.01 2.97 -11.63
N ASN A 179 -12.30 2.61 -11.71
CA ASN A 179 -13.40 3.53 -11.93
C ASN A 179 -14.47 3.41 -10.86
N ALA A 180 -15.17 4.52 -10.58
CA ALA A 180 -16.31 4.54 -9.69
C ALA A 180 -17.59 4.02 -10.38
N ASN A 181 -18.60 3.73 -9.56
CA ASN A 181 -19.94 3.31 -10.00
C ASN A 181 -19.96 2.02 -10.86
N LYS A 182 -18.98 1.16 -10.67
CA LYS A 182 -18.83 -0.11 -11.37
C LYS A 182 -18.90 -1.28 -10.40
N TRP A 183 -19.35 -2.45 -10.89
CA TRP A 183 -19.18 -3.67 -10.15
C TRP A 183 -17.76 -4.18 -10.30
N THR A 184 -17.09 -4.51 -9.18
CA THR A 184 -15.80 -5.21 -9.23
C THR A 184 -15.98 -6.57 -9.86
N LYS A 185 -14.98 -7.07 -10.56
CA LYS A 185 -15.00 -8.40 -11.16
C LYS A 185 -14.02 -9.31 -10.43
N GLN A 186 -14.48 -10.53 -10.16
CA GLN A 186 -13.69 -11.62 -9.59
C GLN A 186 -13.69 -12.81 -10.56
N SER A 187 -13.12 -13.94 -10.14
CA SER A 187 -13.08 -15.18 -10.91
C SER A 187 -12.20 -15.14 -12.16
N TYR A 188 -11.31 -14.19 -12.28
CA TYR A 188 -10.23 -14.21 -13.25
C TYR A 188 -8.92 -14.62 -12.58
N SER A 189 -8.04 -15.26 -13.36
CA SER A 189 -6.69 -15.59 -12.91
C SER A 189 -5.81 -14.33 -12.87
N LEU A 190 -4.72 -14.37 -12.09
CA LEU A 190 -3.75 -13.29 -12.09
C LEU A 190 -3.21 -12.99 -13.49
N THR A 191 -2.95 -14.02 -14.29
CA THR A 191 -2.49 -13.88 -15.68
C THR A 191 -3.49 -13.08 -16.52
N GLN A 192 -4.80 -13.32 -16.33
CA GLN A 192 -5.85 -12.57 -17.03
C GLN A 192 -5.90 -11.11 -16.56
N TYR A 193 -5.90 -10.84 -15.25
CA TYR A 193 -5.88 -9.46 -14.74
C TYR A 193 -4.68 -8.68 -15.23
N HIS A 194 -3.49 -9.30 -15.20
CA HIS A 194 -2.27 -8.66 -15.72
C HIS A 194 -2.39 -8.31 -17.22
N GLN A 195 -2.92 -9.24 -18.02
CA GLN A 195 -3.18 -8.99 -19.44
C GLN A 195 -4.23 -7.89 -19.66
N TYR A 196 -5.29 -7.84 -18.84
CA TYR A 196 -6.33 -6.81 -18.94
C TYR A 196 -5.80 -5.43 -18.56
N ALA A 197 -4.88 -5.34 -17.60
CA ALA A 197 -4.17 -4.11 -17.31
C ALA A 197 -3.29 -3.67 -18.51
N LYS A 198 -2.55 -4.59 -19.12
CA LYS A 198 -1.75 -4.32 -20.33
C LYS A 198 -2.60 -3.91 -21.54
N ASN A 199 -3.81 -4.44 -21.67
CA ASN A 199 -4.74 -4.03 -22.74
C ASN A 199 -5.23 -2.57 -22.57
N LEU A 200 -5.23 -2.04 -21.34
CA LEU A 200 -5.56 -0.64 -21.09
C LEU A 200 -4.45 0.30 -21.60
N GLY A 201 -3.18 -0.08 -21.42
CA GLY A 201 -2.00 0.64 -21.89
C GLY A 201 -0.71 -0.02 -21.38
N ASP A 202 0.39 0.18 -22.11
CA ASP A 202 1.67 -0.51 -21.86
C ASP A 202 2.26 -0.24 -20.46
N ASN A 203 1.98 0.95 -19.91
CA ASN A 203 2.46 1.33 -18.56
C ASN A 203 1.65 0.71 -17.42
N PHE A 204 0.47 0.16 -17.73
CA PHE A 204 -0.39 -0.42 -16.69
C PHE A 204 -0.02 -1.89 -16.41
N ARG A 205 -0.27 -2.30 -15.19
CA ARG A 205 -0.08 -3.66 -14.70
C ARG A 205 -1.09 -3.97 -13.59
N GLU A 206 -1.26 -5.23 -13.28
CA GLU A 206 -1.84 -5.64 -12.00
C GLU A 206 -0.94 -5.15 -10.88
N ILE A 207 -1.52 -4.75 -9.74
CA ILE A 207 -0.78 -4.27 -8.58
C ILE A 207 0.32 -5.27 -8.18
N ALA A 208 1.45 -4.76 -7.71
CA ALA A 208 2.54 -5.59 -7.20
C ALA A 208 2.59 -5.54 -5.66
N THR A 209 3.15 -6.59 -5.06
CA THR A 209 3.40 -6.62 -3.61
C THR A 209 4.26 -5.43 -3.17
N GLN A 210 5.23 -5.01 -4.00
CA GLN A 210 6.04 -3.81 -3.75
C GLN A 210 5.20 -2.52 -3.70
N ASP A 211 4.08 -2.45 -4.43
CA ASP A 211 3.17 -1.31 -4.36
C ASP A 211 2.44 -1.26 -3.02
N ARG A 212 2.01 -2.43 -2.53
CA ARG A 212 1.39 -2.53 -1.21
C ARG A 212 2.39 -2.27 -0.09
N GLU A 213 3.66 -2.63 -0.25
CA GLU A 213 4.72 -2.24 0.70
C GLU A 213 4.81 -0.73 0.85
N VAL A 214 4.80 0.01 -0.26
CA VAL A 214 4.79 1.49 -0.24
C VAL A 214 3.53 2.02 0.46
N TYR A 215 2.37 1.49 0.13
CA TYR A 215 1.11 1.87 0.77
C TYR A 215 1.12 1.59 2.28
N ARG A 216 1.67 0.46 2.70
CA ARG A 216 1.86 0.09 4.11
C ARG A 216 2.82 1.03 4.84
N MET A 217 3.86 1.55 4.19
CA MET A 217 4.77 2.53 4.79
C MET A 217 4.04 3.82 5.15
N TYR A 218 3.18 4.33 4.26
CA TYR A 218 2.31 5.45 4.60
C TYR A 218 1.42 5.12 5.80
N PHE A 219 0.84 3.91 5.82
CA PHE A 219 -0.01 3.48 6.92
C PHE A 219 0.73 3.53 8.26
N TRP A 220 1.91 2.95 8.36
CA TRP A 220 2.70 2.95 9.58
C TRP A 220 3.08 4.36 10.06
N LEU A 221 3.41 5.24 9.13
CA LEU A 221 3.80 6.61 9.45
C LEU A 221 2.61 7.47 9.89
N LEU A 222 1.49 7.38 9.20
CA LEU A 222 0.32 8.22 9.45
C LEU A 222 -0.51 7.74 10.63
N GLU A 223 -0.74 6.45 10.74
CA GLU A 223 -1.56 5.87 11.81
C GLU A 223 -0.73 5.47 13.05
N LYS A 224 0.59 5.44 12.94
CA LYS A 224 1.53 5.12 14.04
C LYS A 224 1.26 3.76 14.70
N THR A 225 0.77 2.82 13.92
CA THR A 225 0.45 1.46 14.32
C THR A 225 0.72 0.47 13.18
N PHE A 226 0.96 -0.79 13.52
CA PHE A 226 0.97 -1.90 12.56
C PHE A 226 -0.41 -2.55 12.39
N ASN A 227 -1.35 -2.25 13.30
CA ASN A 227 -2.69 -2.82 13.33
C ASN A 227 -3.67 -2.01 12.48
N SER A 228 -3.93 -2.45 11.26
CA SER A 228 -4.90 -1.80 10.37
C SER A 228 -6.35 -1.91 10.88
N GLN A 229 -6.68 -2.97 11.62
CA GLN A 229 -8.00 -3.17 12.22
C GLN A 229 -8.31 -2.16 13.34
N SER A 230 -7.29 -1.56 13.97
CA SER A 230 -7.50 -0.48 14.94
C SER A 230 -7.94 0.84 14.30
N VAL A 231 -7.77 0.98 12.98
CA VAL A 231 -8.16 2.17 12.21
C VAL A 231 -9.54 1.97 11.58
N PHE A 232 -9.73 0.85 10.87
CA PHE A 232 -11.00 0.47 10.25
C PHE A 232 -11.23 -1.02 10.37
N VAL A 233 -12.43 -1.41 10.77
CA VAL A 233 -12.86 -2.80 10.71
C VAL A 233 -13.32 -3.14 9.28
N GLY A 234 -13.85 -2.17 8.56
CA GLY A 234 -14.21 -2.28 7.16
C GLY A 234 -15.29 -3.33 6.88
N ILE A 235 -15.20 -3.96 5.71
CA ILE A 235 -16.18 -4.98 5.29
C ILE A 235 -16.03 -6.28 6.08
N SER A 236 -14.94 -6.48 6.77
CA SER A 236 -14.64 -7.70 7.55
C SER A 236 -15.55 -7.95 8.77
N THR A 237 -16.45 -7.03 9.13
CA THR A 237 -17.45 -7.25 10.19
C THR A 237 -18.53 -8.25 9.84
N VAL A 238 -18.50 -8.77 8.64
CA VAL A 238 -19.55 -9.63 8.11
C VAL A 238 -19.28 -11.09 8.50
N SER A 239 -20.31 -11.81 8.96
CA SER A 239 -20.17 -13.18 9.46
C SER A 239 -19.67 -14.18 8.40
N SER A 240 -19.10 -15.29 8.84
CA SER A 240 -18.46 -16.32 7.99
C SER A 240 -19.37 -16.97 6.94
N ASP A 241 -20.70 -16.91 7.10
CA ASP A 241 -21.68 -17.43 6.13
C ASP A 241 -22.20 -16.35 5.16
N TRP A 242 -21.69 -15.16 5.29
CA TRP A 242 -22.09 -13.97 4.56
C TRP A 242 -21.93 -14.09 3.03
N TRP A 243 -20.83 -14.62 2.56
CA TRP A 243 -20.55 -14.79 1.15
C TRP A 243 -21.50 -15.77 0.46
N SER A 244 -21.99 -16.81 1.16
CA SER A 244 -23.02 -17.69 0.64
C SER A 244 -24.37 -16.97 0.48
N LYS A 245 -24.63 -15.94 1.26
CA LYS A 245 -25.88 -15.14 1.23
C LYS A 245 -25.82 -14.01 0.20
N PHE A 246 -24.65 -13.46 -0.09
CA PHE A 246 -24.46 -12.31 -0.99
C PHE A 246 -23.67 -12.60 -2.26
N SER A 247 -23.41 -13.88 -2.53
CA SER A 247 -22.76 -14.34 -3.76
C SER A 247 -23.54 -14.05 -5.05
N GLN A 248 -24.76 -13.57 -4.95
CA GLN A 248 -25.71 -13.42 -6.05
C GLN A 248 -26.19 -11.99 -6.25
N VAL A 249 -25.40 -10.99 -5.90
CA VAL A 249 -25.74 -9.63 -6.32
C VAL A 249 -25.58 -9.59 -7.84
N ASP A 250 -26.67 -9.22 -8.54
CA ASP A 250 -26.72 -9.23 -9.98
C ASP A 250 -25.67 -8.31 -10.59
N ASN A 251 -24.69 -8.89 -11.23
CA ASN A 251 -23.66 -8.18 -11.99
C ASN A 251 -23.53 -8.75 -13.41
N GLY A 252 -24.61 -8.97 -14.08
CA GLY A 252 -24.59 -9.48 -15.45
C GLY A 252 -24.29 -10.97 -15.57
N GLY A 253 -24.75 -11.80 -14.60
CA GLY A 253 -24.71 -13.26 -14.66
C GLY A 253 -23.44 -13.90 -14.12
N GLN A 254 -22.58 -13.13 -13.45
CA GLN A 254 -21.44 -13.68 -12.71
C GLN A 254 -21.83 -13.89 -11.24
N SER A 255 -21.97 -15.12 -10.83
CA SER A 255 -22.05 -15.49 -9.40
C SER A 255 -20.67 -15.28 -8.77
N SER A 256 -20.40 -14.12 -8.20
CA SER A 256 -19.18 -13.88 -7.47
C SER A 256 -19.46 -13.63 -5.99
N TYR A 257 -18.64 -14.23 -5.17
CA TYR A 257 -18.83 -14.34 -3.73
C TYR A 257 -18.63 -13.02 -2.94
N ALA A 258 -18.27 -11.91 -3.57
CA ALA A 258 -17.81 -10.77 -2.80
C ALA A 258 -18.23 -9.40 -3.36
N GLN A 259 -19.38 -9.35 -3.99
CA GLN A 259 -19.91 -8.10 -4.54
C GLN A 259 -21.00 -7.55 -3.65
N PHE A 260 -20.62 -6.67 -2.73
CA PHE A 260 -21.55 -6.05 -1.79
C PHE A 260 -22.11 -4.74 -2.29
N HIS A 261 -21.32 -3.99 -3.04
CA HIS A 261 -21.67 -2.68 -3.56
C HIS A 261 -20.84 -2.36 -4.81
N LYS A 262 -21.26 -1.38 -5.56
CA LYS A 262 -20.43 -0.81 -6.64
C LYS A 262 -19.28 -0.03 -6.04
N THR A 263 -18.22 0.13 -6.80
CA THR A 263 -17.09 1.02 -6.46
C THR A 263 -17.58 2.46 -6.33
N GLY A 264 -16.92 3.25 -5.46
CA GLY A 264 -17.28 4.64 -5.23
C GLY A 264 -18.25 4.86 -4.08
N GLU A 265 -18.63 3.83 -3.31
CA GLU A 265 -19.47 4.02 -2.12
C GLU A 265 -18.85 4.99 -1.10
N THR A 266 -17.55 5.10 -1.08
CA THR A 266 -16.83 6.03 -0.19
C THR A 266 -16.69 7.45 -0.75
N LEU A 267 -17.25 7.77 -1.93
CA LEU A 267 -17.14 9.10 -2.54
C LEU A 267 -17.68 10.22 -1.65
N SER A 268 -18.75 9.96 -0.90
CA SER A 268 -19.33 10.92 0.05
C SER A 268 -18.48 11.19 1.30
N ILE A 269 -17.37 10.44 1.52
CA ILE A 269 -16.47 10.67 2.64
C ILE A 269 -15.56 11.86 2.31
N SER A 270 -15.56 12.88 3.18
CA SER A 270 -14.66 14.01 3.07
C SER A 270 -13.24 13.62 3.51
N GLY A 271 -12.24 14.06 2.76
CA GLY A 271 -10.84 13.82 3.08
C GLY A 271 -10.33 12.43 2.66
N HIS A 272 -9.14 12.11 3.18
CA HIS A 272 -8.39 10.94 2.74
C HIS A 272 -8.75 9.65 3.47
N LYS A 273 -9.53 9.72 4.57
CA LYS A 273 -9.92 8.54 5.36
C LYS A 273 -11.31 8.66 5.96
N GLY A 274 -11.99 7.53 6.08
CA GLY A 274 -13.28 7.41 6.72
C GLY A 274 -13.94 6.06 6.47
N GLU A 275 -15.04 5.82 7.15
CA GLU A 275 -15.86 4.62 7.03
C GLU A 275 -17.33 5.03 6.89
N LYS A 276 -18.10 4.27 6.12
CA LYS A 276 -19.53 4.54 5.88
C LYS A 276 -20.32 3.26 6.03
N SER A 277 -21.43 3.29 6.77
CA SER A 277 -22.37 2.17 6.83
C SER A 277 -23.27 2.17 5.60
N VAL A 278 -23.37 1.04 4.91
CA VAL A 278 -24.21 0.83 3.72
C VAL A 278 -25.05 -0.42 3.94
N THR A 279 -26.36 -0.30 3.73
CA THR A 279 -27.24 -1.47 3.70
C THR A 279 -27.21 -2.07 2.28
N VAL A 280 -26.79 -3.32 2.18
CA VAL A 280 -26.81 -4.08 0.94
C VAL A 280 -27.90 -5.13 0.99
N THR A 281 -28.52 -5.40 -0.16
CA THR A 281 -29.61 -6.38 -0.29
C THR A 281 -29.21 -7.37 -1.38
N ASN A 282 -29.27 -8.67 -1.08
CA ASN A 282 -29.02 -9.70 -2.08
C ASN A 282 -30.25 -9.93 -2.98
N THR A 283 -30.11 -10.77 -4.01
CA THR A 283 -31.18 -11.12 -4.93
C THR A 283 -32.37 -11.84 -4.27
N ALA A 284 -32.17 -12.43 -3.09
CA ALA A 284 -33.22 -13.08 -2.29
C ALA A 284 -33.91 -12.11 -1.30
N GLY A 285 -33.56 -10.80 -1.32
CA GLY A 285 -34.12 -9.79 -0.42
C GLY A 285 -33.51 -9.78 0.98
N VAL A 286 -32.46 -10.55 1.23
CA VAL A 286 -31.76 -10.54 2.53
C VAL A 286 -30.90 -9.27 2.62
N GLN A 287 -31.06 -8.55 3.72
CA GLN A 287 -30.32 -7.31 3.99
C GLN A 287 -29.19 -7.52 4.98
N ALA A 288 -28.12 -6.76 4.78
CA ALA A 288 -27.06 -6.62 5.77
C ALA A 288 -26.38 -5.25 5.68
N THR A 289 -25.72 -4.85 6.76
CA THR A 289 -24.94 -3.62 6.81
C THR A 289 -23.47 -3.97 6.62
N VAL A 290 -22.85 -3.34 5.63
CA VAL A 290 -21.40 -3.38 5.39
C VAL A 290 -20.80 -2.02 5.65
N LYS A 291 -19.49 -1.97 5.88
CA LYS A 291 -18.77 -0.73 6.14
C LYS A 291 -17.62 -0.53 5.15
N PRO A 292 -17.92 -0.09 3.90
CA PRO A 292 -16.87 0.38 3.01
C PRO A 292 -16.02 1.43 3.70
N CYS A 293 -14.71 1.29 3.59
CA CYS A 293 -13.75 2.22 4.18
C CYS A 293 -12.87 2.85 3.11
N ARG A 294 -12.43 4.07 3.38
CA ARG A 294 -11.43 4.79 2.57
C ARG A 294 -10.23 5.09 3.45
N TRP A 295 -9.07 4.76 2.96
CA TRP A 295 -7.83 5.21 3.57
C TRP A 295 -6.85 5.64 2.48
N LEU A 296 -6.25 6.81 2.66
CA LEU A 296 -5.40 7.49 1.67
C LEU A 296 -6.09 7.50 0.28
N TRP A 297 -7.38 7.88 0.28
CA TRP A 297 -8.33 7.91 -0.86
C TRP A 297 -8.64 6.58 -1.53
N ARG A 298 -7.99 5.48 -1.17
CA ARG A 298 -8.26 4.15 -1.74
C ARG A 298 -9.39 3.45 -1.00
N GLU A 299 -10.36 2.96 -1.76
CA GLU A 299 -11.53 2.27 -1.23
C GLU A 299 -11.22 0.80 -0.94
N ASN A 300 -11.53 0.34 0.27
CA ASN A 300 -11.45 -1.06 0.72
C ASN A 300 -10.06 -1.71 0.64
N MET A 301 -8.98 -0.92 0.64
CA MET A 301 -7.60 -1.43 0.53
C MET A 301 -6.95 -1.76 1.88
N LEU A 302 -7.63 -1.54 3.00
CA LEU A 302 -7.24 -2.02 4.33
C LEU A 302 -8.07 -3.21 4.79
N SER A 303 -9.29 -3.34 4.28
CA SER A 303 -10.22 -4.42 4.60
C SER A 303 -11.18 -4.58 3.43
N GLY A 304 -10.83 -5.45 2.51
CA GLY A 304 -11.52 -5.62 1.25
C GLY A 304 -12.59 -6.71 1.28
N PRO A 305 -13.51 -6.69 0.32
CA PRO A 305 -14.51 -7.75 0.15
C PRO A 305 -13.91 -9.03 -0.42
N TYR A 306 -12.75 -8.97 -1.07
CA TYR A 306 -12.08 -10.09 -1.75
C TYR A 306 -10.56 -9.93 -1.67
N TRP A 307 -9.84 -11.04 -1.85
CA TRP A 307 -8.41 -11.06 -2.03
C TRP A 307 -8.01 -10.32 -3.29
N ILE A 308 -6.97 -9.53 -3.23
CA ILE A 308 -6.39 -8.86 -4.39
C ILE A 308 -5.17 -9.64 -4.85
N TRP A 309 -5.19 -10.13 -6.09
CA TRP A 309 -4.03 -10.70 -6.72
C TRP A 309 -2.88 -9.68 -6.75
N GLU A 310 -1.67 -10.17 -6.51
CA GLU A 310 -0.47 -9.33 -6.55
C GLU A 310 0.61 -9.96 -7.42
N THR A 311 1.27 -9.12 -8.19
CA THR A 311 2.45 -9.46 -8.98
C THR A 311 3.74 -9.11 -8.22
N GLY A 312 4.89 -9.26 -8.87
CA GLY A 312 6.17 -8.76 -8.37
C GLY A 312 6.88 -9.66 -7.37
N TYR A 313 6.16 -10.46 -6.58
CA TYR A 313 6.73 -11.50 -5.74
C TYR A 313 6.27 -12.88 -6.20
N LEU A 314 7.13 -13.87 -5.97
CA LEU A 314 6.86 -15.29 -6.23
C LEU A 314 7.38 -16.09 -5.05
N LYS A 315 6.66 -17.17 -4.71
CA LYS A 315 7.14 -18.18 -3.78
C LYS A 315 7.31 -19.49 -4.52
N LYS A 316 8.50 -20.04 -4.53
CA LYS A 316 8.79 -21.36 -5.10
C LYS A 316 9.53 -22.20 -4.06
N ASP A 317 8.97 -23.38 -3.78
CA ASP A 317 9.46 -24.22 -2.68
C ASP A 317 9.46 -23.41 -1.36
N SER A 318 10.60 -23.29 -0.65
CA SER A 318 10.74 -22.48 0.56
C SER A 318 11.26 -21.07 0.32
N THR A 319 11.52 -20.69 -0.94
CA THR A 319 12.18 -19.42 -1.28
C THR A 319 11.21 -18.40 -1.83
N TRP A 320 11.29 -17.18 -1.30
CA TRP A 320 10.63 -16.01 -1.85
C TRP A 320 11.54 -15.26 -2.80
N TYR A 321 10.97 -14.85 -3.92
CA TYR A 321 11.65 -14.11 -4.99
C TYR A 321 10.95 -12.78 -5.21
N ARG A 322 11.72 -11.73 -5.50
CA ARG A 322 11.22 -10.40 -5.84
C ARG A 322 11.63 -10.01 -7.26
N CYS A 323 10.71 -9.51 -8.03
CA CYS A 323 10.99 -8.89 -9.33
C CYS A 323 11.80 -7.60 -9.12
N LYS A 324 12.95 -7.50 -9.79
CA LYS A 324 13.85 -6.34 -9.73
C LYS A 324 13.34 -5.15 -10.51
N ASP A 325 12.53 -5.41 -11.54
CA ASP A 325 11.97 -4.40 -12.45
C ASP A 325 10.51 -4.79 -12.76
N LEU A 326 9.55 -4.02 -12.28
CA LEU A 326 8.12 -4.30 -12.45
C LEU A 326 7.62 -4.19 -13.90
N SER A 327 8.44 -3.68 -14.83
CA SER A 327 8.15 -3.78 -16.27
C SER A 327 8.36 -5.20 -16.83
N LYS A 328 9.06 -6.08 -16.07
CA LYS A 328 9.44 -7.44 -16.45
C LYS A 328 8.75 -8.52 -15.61
N ILE A 329 7.55 -8.23 -15.12
CA ILE A 329 6.77 -9.20 -14.34
C ILE A 329 6.59 -10.50 -15.13
N ALA A 330 6.89 -11.61 -14.47
CA ALA A 330 6.64 -12.98 -14.94
C ALA A 330 5.99 -13.80 -13.83
N PHE A 331 5.34 -14.90 -14.19
CA PHE A 331 4.67 -15.80 -13.24
C PHE A 331 5.49 -17.07 -12.97
N THR A 332 6.77 -17.02 -13.34
CA THR A 332 7.80 -18.01 -13.04
C THR A 332 9.07 -17.29 -12.65
N VAL A 333 9.95 -17.96 -11.92
CA VAL A 333 11.26 -17.40 -11.55
C VAL A 333 12.14 -17.29 -12.79
N THR A 334 12.53 -16.07 -13.15
CA THR A 334 13.42 -15.72 -14.25
C THR A 334 14.67 -15.00 -13.73
N ALA A 335 15.59 -14.61 -14.63
CA ALA A 335 16.76 -13.80 -14.29
C ALA A 335 16.40 -12.39 -13.76
N ASP A 336 15.17 -11.92 -14.01
CA ASP A 336 14.66 -10.64 -13.51
C ASP A 336 14.18 -10.73 -12.05
N TYR A 337 14.18 -11.92 -11.46
CA TYR A 337 13.85 -12.14 -10.06
C TYR A 337 15.09 -12.43 -9.24
N GLU A 338 15.13 -11.90 -8.03
CA GLU A 338 16.14 -12.16 -7.01
C GLU A 338 15.57 -12.93 -5.84
N ALA A 339 16.27 -13.93 -5.33
CA ALA A 339 15.92 -14.58 -4.08
C ALA A 339 16.14 -13.60 -2.92
N ILE A 340 15.15 -13.44 -2.06
CA ILE A 340 15.20 -12.49 -0.94
C ILE A 340 15.10 -13.15 0.42
N CYS A 341 14.43 -14.28 0.53
CA CYS A 341 14.30 -15.00 1.78
C CYS A 341 14.11 -16.49 1.50
N GLU A 342 14.84 -17.32 2.21
CA GLU A 342 14.68 -18.76 2.25
C GLU A 342 14.23 -19.18 3.65
N ASP A 343 13.36 -20.19 3.75
CA ASP A 343 12.82 -20.70 5.00
C ASP A 343 12.21 -19.63 5.94
N CYS A 344 11.63 -18.56 5.38
CA CYS A 344 10.81 -17.63 6.12
C CYS A 344 9.51 -18.31 6.59
N GLU A 345 8.68 -17.61 7.34
CA GLU A 345 7.36 -18.09 7.78
C GLU A 345 7.44 -19.14 8.90
N ALA A 346 8.34 -18.91 9.85
CA ALA A 346 8.43 -19.76 11.03
C ALA A 346 7.11 -19.71 11.84
N GLY A 347 6.49 -20.87 12.03
CA GLY A 347 5.23 -21.03 12.77
C GLY A 347 4.17 -21.82 12.02
N THR A 348 2.96 -21.84 12.58
CA THR A 348 1.81 -22.58 12.05
C THR A 348 1.12 -21.79 10.95
N ASP A 349 0.80 -22.44 9.83
CA ASP A 349 -0.04 -21.89 8.77
C ASP A 349 -1.39 -21.38 9.29
N GLY A 350 -1.94 -20.37 8.62
CA GLY A 350 -3.20 -19.76 9.04
C GLY A 350 -3.08 -19.03 10.37
N ASN A 351 -1.96 -18.39 10.67
CA ASN A 351 -1.74 -17.65 11.90
C ASN A 351 -1.41 -16.18 11.63
N TYR A 352 -1.51 -15.36 12.68
CA TYR A 352 -1.20 -13.94 12.63
C TYR A 352 0.29 -13.68 12.46
N ILE A 353 0.63 -12.70 11.63
CA ILE A 353 2.00 -12.25 11.39
C ILE A 353 2.49 -11.51 12.65
N LEU A 354 3.47 -12.08 13.31
CA LEU A 354 4.16 -11.41 14.40
C LEU A 354 5.24 -10.49 13.84
N GLU A 355 5.95 -10.92 12.80
CA GLU A 355 7.09 -10.21 12.27
C GLU A 355 7.28 -10.46 10.76
N ASP A 356 7.65 -9.40 10.02
CA ASP A 356 8.03 -9.48 8.61
C ASP A 356 9.53 -9.62 8.43
N TYR A 357 9.93 -10.18 7.29
CA TYR A 357 11.33 -10.21 6.86
C TYR A 357 11.75 -8.83 6.35
N ALA A 358 12.70 -8.21 7.05
CA ALA A 358 13.22 -6.89 6.72
C ALA A 358 12.12 -5.82 6.57
N ASP A 359 12.10 -5.09 5.46
CA ASP A 359 11.12 -4.08 5.10
C ASP A 359 10.10 -4.59 4.04
N THR A 360 9.97 -5.91 3.91
CA THR A 360 9.09 -6.57 2.94
C THR A 360 7.74 -6.96 3.55
N LEU A 361 6.81 -7.43 2.72
CA LEU A 361 5.55 -8.05 3.12
C LEU A 361 5.65 -9.58 3.29
N ILE A 362 6.88 -10.11 3.33
CA ILE A 362 7.09 -11.54 3.56
C ILE A 362 7.03 -11.81 5.06
N PRO A 363 6.15 -12.68 5.54
CA PRO A 363 6.13 -13.07 6.94
C PRO A 363 7.40 -13.81 7.33
N GLN A 364 8.07 -13.36 8.38
CA GLN A 364 9.25 -14.02 8.94
C GLN A 364 8.87 -14.90 10.12
N LEU A 365 8.02 -14.40 11.01
CA LEU A 365 7.58 -15.10 12.21
C LEU A 365 6.07 -14.99 12.35
N LEU A 366 5.43 -16.13 12.57
CA LEU A 366 4.01 -16.25 12.88
C LEU A 366 3.82 -16.50 14.38
N GLY A 367 2.60 -16.31 14.88
CA GLY A 367 2.27 -16.48 16.31
C GLY A 367 1.82 -15.20 16.98
N GLY A 368 1.48 -14.18 16.18
CA GLY A 368 0.78 -12.99 16.64
C GLY A 368 -0.68 -13.26 17.00
N SER A 369 -1.47 -12.19 17.11
CA SER A 369 -2.92 -12.21 17.36
C SER A 369 -3.56 -10.97 16.75
N THR A 370 -4.87 -10.80 16.91
CA THR A 370 -5.60 -9.58 16.51
C THR A 370 -5.08 -8.29 17.19
N THR A 371 -4.24 -8.42 18.21
CA THR A 371 -3.71 -7.30 18.99
C THR A 371 -2.20 -7.30 19.11
N THR A 372 -1.51 -8.25 18.47
CA THR A 372 -0.05 -8.38 18.55
C THR A 372 0.62 -8.50 17.19
N GLY A 373 1.81 -7.96 17.07
CA GLY A 373 2.57 -7.95 15.82
C GLY A 373 1.95 -7.03 14.77
N HIS A 374 1.72 -7.56 13.58
CA HIS A 374 1.03 -6.85 12.50
C HIS A 374 -0.50 -6.96 12.59
N CYS A 375 -1.01 -7.84 13.48
CA CYS A 375 -2.44 -8.10 13.69
C CYS A 375 -3.17 -8.66 12.45
N ASP A 376 -2.46 -8.94 11.38
CA ASP A 376 -2.95 -9.45 10.11
C ASP A 376 -2.47 -10.89 9.89
N HIS A 377 -3.21 -11.66 9.10
CA HIS A 377 -3.00 -13.10 8.93
C HIS A 377 -2.13 -13.42 7.71
N TYR A 378 -1.49 -14.59 7.76
CA TYR A 378 -0.83 -15.23 6.64
C TYR A 378 -1.42 -16.59 6.36
N TRP A 379 -1.66 -16.89 5.07
CA TRP A 379 -2.06 -18.20 4.58
C TRP A 379 -1.07 -18.68 3.53
N ARG A 380 -0.70 -19.95 3.62
CA ARG A 380 0.14 -20.62 2.63
C ARG A 380 -0.52 -21.91 2.15
N GLN A 381 -0.05 -22.46 1.06
CA GLN A 381 -0.44 -23.80 0.63
C GLN A 381 0.06 -24.83 1.66
N ALA A 382 -0.87 -25.59 2.23
CA ALA A 382 -0.56 -26.57 3.28
C ALA A 382 0.32 -27.73 2.79
N SER A 383 0.20 -28.09 1.50
CA SER A 383 0.98 -29.15 0.85
C SER A 383 1.49 -28.65 -0.49
N PRO A 384 2.55 -27.83 -0.50
CA PRO A 384 3.06 -27.27 -1.75
C PRO A 384 3.66 -28.36 -2.63
N GLY A 385 3.29 -28.37 -3.92
CA GLY A 385 3.92 -29.22 -4.91
C GLY A 385 5.34 -28.76 -5.19
N ALA A 386 6.32 -29.68 -5.21
CA ALA A 386 7.71 -29.37 -5.51
C ALA A 386 7.83 -28.64 -6.86
N GLY A 387 8.59 -27.55 -6.88
CA GLY A 387 8.80 -26.70 -8.05
C GLY A 387 7.59 -25.83 -8.46
N THR A 388 6.45 -25.94 -7.78
CA THR A 388 5.28 -25.10 -8.04
C THR A 388 5.55 -23.67 -7.59
N VAL A 389 5.14 -22.69 -8.43
CA VAL A 389 5.25 -21.27 -8.14
C VAL A 389 3.91 -20.76 -7.63
N TYR A 390 3.92 -20.26 -6.39
CA TYR A 390 2.78 -19.62 -5.75
C TYR A 390 2.90 -18.10 -5.83
N ILE A 391 1.73 -17.46 -5.89
CA ILE A 391 1.61 -16.02 -6.08
C ILE A 391 1.00 -15.40 -4.83
N PRO A 392 1.51 -14.24 -4.36
CA PRO A 392 0.89 -13.54 -3.25
C PRO A 392 -0.46 -12.94 -3.65
N ALA A 393 -1.33 -12.87 -2.66
CA ALA A 393 -2.53 -12.05 -2.68
C ALA A 393 -2.64 -11.30 -1.34
N GLY A 394 -3.19 -10.12 -1.37
CA GLY A 394 -3.23 -9.23 -0.21
C GLY A 394 -4.63 -8.77 0.18
N VAL A 395 -4.69 -7.99 1.24
CA VAL A 395 -5.89 -7.37 1.83
C VAL A 395 -6.83 -8.38 2.50
N GLY A 396 -7.04 -9.55 1.91
CA GLY A 396 -7.96 -10.58 2.39
C GLY A 396 -9.40 -10.39 1.89
N SER A 397 -10.31 -11.27 2.28
CA SER A 397 -11.71 -11.25 1.85
C SER A 397 -12.68 -11.16 3.03
N ALA A 398 -13.92 -10.76 2.78
CA ALA A 398 -14.93 -10.46 3.79
C ALA A 398 -15.19 -11.59 4.81
N ASN A 399 -14.89 -12.84 4.46
CA ASN A 399 -15.02 -13.99 5.37
C ASN A 399 -13.85 -14.18 6.36
N ASN A 400 -12.78 -13.41 6.22
CA ASN A 400 -11.61 -13.54 7.09
C ASN A 400 -11.74 -12.75 8.42
N GLY A 401 -12.77 -11.90 8.55
CA GLY A 401 -13.02 -11.16 9.79
C GLY A 401 -11.86 -10.24 10.19
N ALA A 402 -11.47 -10.28 11.45
CA ALA A 402 -10.40 -9.46 12.01
C ALA A 402 -8.98 -9.91 11.58
N ALA A 403 -8.87 -10.89 10.70
CA ALA A 403 -7.58 -11.37 10.17
C ALA A 403 -7.09 -10.57 8.94
N LEU A 404 -7.87 -9.60 8.47
CA LEU A 404 -7.58 -8.77 7.30
C LEU A 404 -6.68 -7.59 7.64
N GLY A 405 -6.04 -7.03 6.61
CA GLY A 405 -5.33 -5.77 6.77
C GLY A 405 -4.25 -5.50 5.74
N VAL A 406 -3.54 -4.41 5.95
CA VAL A 406 -2.50 -3.92 5.04
C VAL A 406 -1.30 -4.86 4.94
N SER A 407 -1.04 -5.67 5.98
CA SER A 407 0.02 -6.69 6.00
C SER A 407 -0.49 -8.12 5.73
N CYS A 408 -1.80 -8.31 5.57
CA CYS A 408 -2.38 -9.62 5.29
C CYS A 408 -1.87 -10.18 3.96
N VAL A 409 -1.38 -11.43 3.97
CA VAL A 409 -0.82 -12.10 2.79
C VAL A 409 -1.35 -13.53 2.69
N SER A 410 -1.69 -13.95 1.47
CA SER A 410 -1.84 -15.36 1.11
C SER A 410 -0.82 -15.74 0.04
N SER A 411 -0.29 -16.95 0.10
CA SER A 411 0.56 -17.55 -0.93
C SER A 411 0.14 -19.01 -1.20
N ASP A 412 -1.15 -19.20 -1.33
CA ASP A 412 -1.76 -20.55 -1.49
C ASP A 412 -2.23 -20.84 -2.92
N ARG A 413 -2.10 -19.88 -3.85
CA ARG A 413 -2.60 -19.99 -5.23
C ARG A 413 -1.50 -19.84 -6.28
N VAL A 414 -1.73 -20.45 -7.44
CA VAL A 414 -0.90 -20.30 -8.64
C VAL A 414 -1.49 -19.23 -9.57
N ALA A 415 -0.68 -18.65 -10.45
CA ALA A 415 -1.09 -17.53 -11.31
C ALA A 415 -2.24 -17.85 -12.28
N SER A 416 -2.39 -19.12 -12.67
CA SER A 416 -3.48 -19.60 -13.54
C SER A 416 -4.76 -19.94 -12.78
N GLY A 417 -4.72 -19.98 -11.44
CA GLY A 417 -5.90 -20.23 -10.61
C GLY A 417 -6.90 -19.09 -10.73
N SER A 418 -8.19 -19.42 -10.71
CA SER A 418 -9.28 -18.43 -10.64
C SER A 418 -10.24 -18.83 -9.54
N ASP A 419 -10.74 -17.86 -8.79
CA ASP A 419 -11.63 -18.07 -7.66
C ASP A 419 -12.50 -16.84 -7.47
N GLY A 420 -13.77 -17.02 -7.10
CA GLY A 420 -14.73 -15.92 -6.86
C GLY A 420 -14.40 -15.04 -5.65
N THR A 421 -13.41 -15.43 -4.85
CA THR A 421 -12.90 -14.64 -3.72
C THR A 421 -11.66 -13.80 -4.08
N TYR A 422 -11.20 -13.82 -5.34
CA TYR A 422 -10.03 -13.08 -5.81
C TYR A 422 -10.42 -12.08 -6.89
N GLY A 423 -9.96 -10.85 -6.74
CA GLY A 423 -10.13 -9.76 -7.68
C GLY A 423 -8.79 -9.13 -8.07
N GLY A 424 -8.84 -8.19 -9.00
CA GLY A 424 -7.68 -7.44 -9.46
C GLY A 424 -7.65 -6.02 -8.93
N ALA A 425 -6.49 -5.38 -9.05
CA ALA A 425 -6.28 -3.97 -8.76
C ALA A 425 -5.25 -3.36 -9.73
N LEU A 426 -5.59 -2.22 -10.30
CA LEU A 426 -4.80 -1.54 -11.32
C LEU A 426 -3.65 -0.74 -10.68
N ALA A 427 -2.46 -0.83 -11.27
CA ALA A 427 -1.33 0.01 -10.95
C ALA A 427 -0.59 0.46 -12.22
N SER A 428 0.18 1.52 -12.08
CA SER A 428 1.09 2.00 -13.14
C SER A 428 2.28 2.71 -12.51
N ASP A 429 3.41 2.71 -13.19
CA ASP A 429 4.53 3.56 -12.83
C ASP A 429 4.28 4.99 -13.32
N ASP A 430 4.75 6.00 -12.56
CA ASP A 430 4.71 7.39 -13.00
C ASP A 430 5.78 7.61 -14.09
N PRO A 431 5.40 7.88 -15.36
CA PRO A 431 6.36 8.02 -16.45
C PRO A 431 7.26 9.27 -16.31
N THR A 432 6.86 10.22 -15.45
CA THR A 432 7.66 11.42 -15.18
C THR A 432 8.77 11.18 -14.15
N ASP A 433 8.75 10.05 -13.45
CA ASP A 433 9.78 9.65 -12.50
C ASP A 433 10.74 8.65 -13.14
N THR A 434 11.86 9.13 -13.61
CA THR A 434 12.88 8.31 -14.29
C THR A 434 13.88 7.68 -13.33
N THR A 435 13.81 8.00 -12.02
CA THR A 435 14.71 7.41 -11.03
C THR A 435 14.33 5.94 -10.80
N PRO A 436 15.26 4.99 -10.96
CA PRO A 436 14.96 3.58 -10.73
C PRO A 436 14.54 3.31 -9.28
N ASP A 437 13.51 2.48 -9.09
CA ASP A 437 13.09 2.05 -7.75
C ASP A 437 14.21 1.29 -7.06
N GLY A 438 14.41 1.57 -5.76
CA GLY A 438 15.46 0.95 -4.97
C GLY A 438 16.89 1.46 -5.25
N SER A 439 17.08 2.49 -6.13
CA SER A 439 18.40 3.09 -6.33
C SER A 439 18.95 3.67 -5.03
N VAL A 440 20.21 3.35 -4.73
CA VAL A 440 20.86 3.78 -3.48
C VAL A 440 21.50 5.14 -3.66
N VAL A 441 21.26 6.04 -2.71
CA VAL A 441 21.95 7.35 -2.65
C VAL A 441 23.41 7.13 -2.21
N ALA A 442 24.33 7.49 -3.07
CA ALA A 442 25.76 7.37 -2.83
C ALA A 442 26.30 8.38 -1.79
#